data_a685a44bbc9d75d3f9746b07fbfc8326
#
_entry.id   a685a44bbc9d75d3f9746b07fbfc8326
#
_cell.length_a   1.000
_cell.length_b   1.000
_cell.length_c   1.000
_cell.angle_alpha   90.00
_cell.angle_beta   90.00
_cell.angle_gamma   90.00
#
_symmetry.space_group_name_H-M   'P 1'
#
loop_
_entity.id
_entity.type
_entity.pdbx_description
1 polymer ?
#
loop_
_entity_poly.entity_id
_entity_poly.type
_entity_poly.pdbx_seq_one_letter_code
_entity_poly.pdbx_strand_id
1 'polypeptide(L)'
;YLKPKNVVSITPEIVDPKYTYIYLDVFFKYNPNVTALSADALAATLRETIRTYNTDQLKRFDGVFRYSNLTSKIDATSIAVLNSITRVKMKKRIVPTTTAETKYDITYSSPIFNTNSTTQIITSTEFVHNGNTGCTLRDRVNNEGVRRVQIVKGTGATEVIVENNAGTITPT
;
A
#
# COMPACT_ATOMS: atom_id res chain seq x y z
N TYR A 1 -14.53 13.62 26.00
CA TYR A 1 -14.41 13.35 27.46
C TYR A 1 -13.06 13.78 28.07
N LEU A 2 -12.12 14.23 27.30
CA LEU A 2 -10.80 14.68 27.77
C LEU A 2 -10.77 16.17 28.18
N LYS A 3 -11.67 17.01 27.65
CA LYS A 3 -11.71 18.46 27.92
C LYS A 3 -11.85 18.84 29.41
N PRO A 4 -12.66 18.15 30.25
CA PRO A 4 -12.77 18.50 31.65
C PRO A 4 -11.61 18.07 32.54
N LYS A 5 -10.59 17.37 31.97
CA LYS A 5 -9.40 16.89 32.68
C LYS A 5 -8.11 17.60 32.26
N ASN A 6 -8.22 18.74 31.60
CA ASN A 6 -7.04 19.53 31.20
C ASN A 6 -6.29 20.06 32.42
N VAL A 7 -5.00 19.82 32.45
CA VAL A 7 -4.07 20.53 33.33
C VAL A 7 -3.79 21.90 32.71
N VAL A 8 -3.63 22.91 33.52
CA VAL A 8 -3.60 24.36 33.17
C VAL A 8 -2.73 24.78 31.97
N SER A 9 -1.84 23.93 31.50
CA SER A 9 -0.95 24.22 30.36
C SER A 9 -1.03 23.22 29.20
N ILE A 10 -1.91 22.21 29.24
CA ILE A 10 -2.01 21.17 28.22
C ILE A 10 -3.42 21.11 27.68
N THR A 11 -3.58 21.43 26.41
CA THR A 11 -4.84 21.24 25.68
C THR A 11 -4.75 19.96 24.86
N PRO A 12 -5.41 18.85 25.26
CA PRO A 12 -5.43 17.63 24.48
C PRO A 12 -6.23 17.82 23.20
N GLU A 13 -5.67 17.44 22.08
CA GLU A 13 -6.31 17.42 20.78
C GLU A 13 -6.50 15.96 20.33
N ILE A 14 -7.70 15.62 19.87
CA ILE A 14 -7.99 14.32 19.27
C ILE A 14 -7.82 14.49 17.77
N VAL A 15 -6.81 13.87 17.19
CA VAL A 15 -6.55 13.86 15.76
C VAL A 15 -6.94 12.52 15.16
N ASP A 16 -7.39 12.53 13.91
CA ASP A 16 -7.69 11.30 13.19
C ASP A 16 -6.42 10.47 12.96
N PRO A 17 -6.48 9.14 13.16
CA PRO A 17 -5.33 8.28 12.94
C PRO A 17 -4.93 8.24 11.47
N LYS A 18 -3.63 8.26 11.20
CA LYS A 18 -3.08 8.09 9.85
C LYS A 18 -3.00 6.60 9.51
N TYR A 19 -3.85 6.13 8.61
CA TYR A 19 -3.89 4.74 8.19
C TYR A 19 -2.86 4.44 7.11
N THR A 20 -2.20 3.28 7.22
CA THR A 20 -1.49 2.62 6.13
C THR A 20 -2.30 1.40 5.71
N TYR A 21 -2.76 1.39 4.47
CA TYR A 21 -3.50 0.26 3.91
C TYR A 21 -2.52 -0.75 3.33
N ILE A 22 -2.82 -2.03 3.54
CA ILE A 22 -2.05 -3.12 2.96
C ILE A 22 -2.86 -3.70 1.81
N TYR A 23 -2.25 -3.72 0.64
CA TYR A 23 -2.81 -4.33 -0.56
C TYR A 23 -2.10 -5.66 -0.81
N LEU A 24 -2.88 -6.70 -1.05
CA LEU A 24 -2.39 -8.07 -1.19
C LEU A 24 -2.82 -8.65 -2.53
N ASP A 25 -1.84 -9.16 -3.28
CA ASP A 25 -2.06 -10.05 -4.42
C ASP A 25 -1.67 -11.46 -3.99
N VAL A 26 -2.64 -12.35 -3.86
CA VAL A 26 -2.44 -13.72 -3.39
C VAL A 26 -2.68 -14.70 -4.53
N PHE A 27 -1.64 -15.45 -4.88
CA PHE A 27 -1.70 -16.57 -5.82
C PHE A 27 -1.53 -17.86 -5.01
N PHE A 28 -2.38 -18.84 -5.23
CA PHE A 28 -2.29 -20.13 -4.54
C PHE A 28 -2.41 -21.30 -5.50
N LYS A 29 -1.75 -22.38 -5.16
CA LYS A 29 -1.91 -23.70 -5.81
C LYS A 29 -2.66 -24.62 -4.87
N TYR A 30 -3.57 -25.39 -5.39
CA TYR A 30 -4.36 -26.36 -4.60
C TYR A 30 -4.45 -27.72 -5.30
N ASN A 31 -4.72 -28.75 -4.52
CA ASN A 31 -4.98 -30.10 -5.02
C ASN A 31 -6.50 -30.33 -5.09
N PRO A 32 -7.07 -30.47 -6.30
CA PRO A 32 -8.52 -30.67 -6.47
C PRO A 32 -9.00 -32.04 -5.98
N ASN A 33 -8.10 -33.02 -5.81
CA ASN A 33 -8.45 -34.34 -5.35
C ASN A 33 -8.68 -34.43 -3.83
N VAL A 34 -8.31 -33.40 -3.08
CA VAL A 34 -8.44 -33.36 -1.60
C VAL A 34 -9.58 -32.45 -1.15
N THR A 35 -10.30 -31.82 -2.06
CA THR A 35 -11.41 -30.93 -1.75
C THR A 35 -12.53 -31.05 -2.77
N ALA A 36 -13.75 -30.93 -2.31
CA ALA A 36 -14.92 -30.81 -3.17
C ALA A 36 -15.18 -29.33 -3.61
N LEU A 37 -14.40 -28.37 -3.07
CA LEU A 37 -14.57 -26.95 -3.39
C LEU A 37 -13.98 -26.63 -4.75
N SER A 38 -14.67 -25.79 -5.50
CA SER A 38 -14.12 -25.17 -6.71
C SER A 38 -13.01 -24.17 -6.37
N ALA A 39 -12.19 -23.80 -7.35
CA ALA A 39 -11.15 -22.77 -7.17
C ALA A 39 -11.71 -21.44 -6.62
N ASP A 40 -12.88 -21.02 -7.12
CA ASP A 40 -13.54 -19.78 -6.69
C ASP A 40 -14.06 -19.88 -5.25
N ALA A 41 -14.63 -21.03 -4.87
CA ALA A 41 -15.09 -21.26 -3.50
C ALA A 41 -13.92 -21.26 -2.53
N LEU A 42 -12.81 -21.90 -2.89
CA LEU A 42 -11.58 -21.88 -2.10
C LEU A 42 -10.99 -20.48 -2.01
N ALA A 43 -10.97 -19.71 -3.10
CA ALA A 43 -10.55 -18.32 -3.09
C ALA A 43 -11.44 -17.43 -2.20
N ALA A 44 -12.74 -17.69 -2.14
CA ALA A 44 -13.66 -16.99 -1.23
C ALA A 44 -13.31 -17.30 0.25
N THR A 45 -13.03 -18.55 0.57
CA THR A 45 -12.60 -18.95 1.92
C THR A 45 -11.28 -18.28 2.31
N LEU A 46 -10.30 -18.23 1.39
CA LEU A 46 -9.03 -17.52 1.62
C LEU A 46 -9.23 -16.01 1.85
N ARG A 47 -10.14 -15.37 1.10
CA ARG A 47 -10.48 -13.96 1.32
C ARG A 47 -11.07 -13.74 2.71
N GLU A 48 -11.90 -14.65 3.20
CA GLU A 48 -12.47 -14.55 4.53
C GLU A 48 -11.41 -14.73 5.63
N THR A 49 -10.48 -15.66 5.46
CA THR A 49 -9.31 -15.78 6.35
C THR A 49 -8.50 -14.49 6.43
N ILE A 50 -8.27 -13.82 5.30
CA ILE A 50 -7.56 -12.54 5.26
C ILE A 50 -8.37 -11.43 5.95
N ARG A 51 -9.69 -11.40 5.80
CA ARG A 51 -10.58 -10.44 6.49
C ARG A 51 -10.56 -10.64 8.00
N THR A 52 -10.63 -11.88 8.45
CA THR A 52 -10.53 -12.24 9.87
C THR A 52 -9.17 -11.82 10.43
N TYR A 53 -8.08 -12.10 9.72
CA TYR A 53 -6.74 -11.63 10.10
C TYR A 53 -6.67 -10.11 10.25
N ASN A 54 -7.25 -9.37 9.31
CA ASN A 54 -7.30 -7.91 9.39
C ASN A 54 -8.09 -7.44 10.62
N THR A 55 -9.24 -8.05 10.91
CA THR A 55 -10.08 -7.66 12.04
C THR A 55 -9.41 -7.97 13.38
N ASP A 56 -8.80 -9.13 13.50
CA ASP A 56 -8.26 -9.65 14.77
C ASP A 56 -6.87 -9.07 15.07
N GLN A 57 -6.06 -8.80 14.05
CA GLN A 57 -4.66 -8.48 14.23
C GLN A 57 -4.29 -7.04 13.85
N LEU A 58 -4.97 -6.45 12.86
CA LEU A 58 -4.57 -5.16 12.30
C LEU A 58 -5.46 -3.99 12.71
N LYS A 59 -6.75 -4.22 12.96
CA LYS A 59 -7.69 -3.16 13.41
C LYS A 59 -7.54 -2.84 14.91
N ARG A 60 -6.30 -2.60 15.33
CA ARG A 60 -5.93 -2.20 16.70
C ARG A 60 -4.87 -1.11 16.63
N PHE A 61 -4.72 -0.32 17.68
CA PHE A 61 -3.65 0.68 17.77
C PHE A 61 -2.25 0.07 17.76
N ASP A 62 -2.11 -1.14 18.30
CA ASP A 62 -0.87 -1.93 18.35
C ASP A 62 -0.77 -2.99 17.26
N GLY A 63 -1.64 -2.92 16.25
CA GLY A 63 -1.71 -3.88 15.16
C GLY A 63 -0.43 -3.86 14.31
N VAL A 64 0.30 -4.97 14.29
CA VAL A 64 1.51 -5.14 13.49
C VAL A 64 1.26 -6.16 12.39
N PHE A 65 1.46 -5.74 11.14
CA PHE A 65 1.43 -6.65 10.02
C PHE A 65 2.69 -7.52 10.00
N ARG A 66 2.51 -8.83 10.01
CA ARG A 66 3.58 -9.81 9.88
C ARG A 66 3.30 -10.72 8.69
N TYR A 67 4.13 -10.61 7.67
CA TYR A 67 4.00 -11.37 6.43
C TYR A 67 3.94 -12.89 6.68
N SER A 68 4.87 -13.43 7.47
CA SER A 68 4.92 -14.85 7.80
C SER A 68 3.66 -15.36 8.51
N ASN A 69 3.07 -14.55 9.39
CA ASN A 69 1.83 -14.92 10.08
C ASN A 69 0.65 -14.97 9.10
N LEU A 70 0.56 -13.99 8.18
CA LEU A 70 -0.48 -13.99 7.16
C LEU A 70 -0.36 -15.19 6.22
N THR A 71 0.83 -15.46 5.69
CA THR A 71 1.04 -16.60 4.76
C THR A 71 0.77 -17.94 5.44
N SER A 72 1.20 -18.11 6.68
CA SER A 72 0.87 -19.31 7.47
C SER A 72 -0.64 -19.51 7.64
N LYS A 73 -1.40 -18.44 7.89
CA LYS A 73 -2.87 -18.52 7.98
C LYS A 73 -3.53 -18.83 6.63
N ILE A 74 -3.00 -18.29 5.54
CA ILE A 74 -3.47 -18.58 4.18
C ILE A 74 -3.24 -20.07 3.87
N ASP A 75 -2.06 -20.57 4.09
CA ASP A 75 -1.71 -21.99 3.82
C ASP A 75 -2.49 -22.96 4.73
N ALA A 76 -2.78 -22.56 5.97
CA ALA A 76 -3.57 -23.34 6.91
C ALA A 76 -5.09 -23.27 6.68
N THR A 77 -5.57 -22.43 5.75
CA THR A 77 -7.03 -22.27 5.52
C THR A 77 -7.69 -23.56 5.04
N SER A 78 -6.98 -24.36 4.26
CA SER A 78 -7.47 -25.65 3.78
C SER A 78 -6.31 -26.59 3.53
N ILE A 79 -6.49 -27.86 3.87
CA ILE A 79 -5.53 -28.93 3.54
C ILE A 79 -5.30 -29.08 2.03
N ALA A 80 -6.22 -28.58 1.22
CA ALA A 80 -6.10 -28.59 -0.24
C ALA A 80 -5.10 -27.55 -0.75
N VAL A 81 -4.79 -26.50 0.01
CA VAL A 81 -3.80 -25.49 -0.38
C VAL A 81 -2.41 -26.09 -0.26
N LEU A 82 -1.69 -26.17 -1.38
CA LEU A 82 -0.34 -26.71 -1.44
C LEU A 82 0.73 -25.66 -1.14
N ASN A 83 0.56 -24.47 -1.67
CA ASN A 83 1.39 -23.31 -1.41
C ASN A 83 0.67 -22.02 -1.81
N SER A 84 1.16 -20.90 -1.27
CA SER A 84 0.72 -19.56 -1.66
C SER A 84 1.91 -18.63 -1.93
N ILE A 85 1.70 -17.70 -2.87
CA ILE A 85 2.63 -16.60 -3.13
C ILE A 85 1.85 -15.31 -2.89
N THR A 86 2.27 -14.53 -1.91
CA THR A 86 1.63 -13.28 -1.54
C THR A 86 2.53 -12.10 -1.85
N ARG A 87 2.07 -11.18 -2.69
CA ARG A 87 2.72 -9.89 -2.93
C ARG A 87 2.04 -8.82 -2.08
N VAL A 88 2.85 -8.04 -1.37
CA VAL A 88 2.38 -7.02 -0.45
C VAL A 88 2.78 -5.64 -0.97
N LYS A 89 1.80 -4.73 -1.01
CA LYS A 89 2.02 -3.31 -1.30
C LYS A 89 1.43 -2.47 -0.18
N MET A 90 2.12 -1.42 0.21
CA MET A 90 1.61 -0.43 1.17
C MET A 90 0.97 0.74 0.41
N LYS A 91 -0.17 1.21 0.88
CA LYS A 91 -0.91 2.33 0.29
C LYS A 91 -1.23 3.37 1.37
N LYS A 92 -0.98 4.62 1.05
CA LYS A 92 -1.51 5.77 1.81
C LYS A 92 -2.47 6.57 0.96
N ARG A 93 -3.50 7.10 1.58
CA ARG A 93 -4.45 8.01 0.95
C ARG A 93 -4.06 9.43 1.30
N ILE A 94 -3.96 10.27 0.29
CA ILE A 94 -3.68 11.70 0.43
C ILE A 94 -4.79 12.43 -0.30
N VAL A 95 -5.29 13.49 0.31
CA VAL A 95 -6.19 14.44 -0.33
C VAL A 95 -5.36 15.71 -0.55
N PRO A 96 -4.93 15.98 -1.78
CA PRO A 96 -4.09 17.15 -2.05
C PRO A 96 -4.91 18.44 -1.91
N THR A 97 -4.27 19.48 -1.39
CA THR A 97 -4.80 20.84 -1.41
C THR A 97 -4.62 21.41 -2.83
N THR A 98 -5.70 21.84 -3.45
CA THR A 98 -5.69 22.34 -4.84
C THR A 98 -5.55 23.85 -4.94
N THR A 99 -5.63 24.57 -3.82
CA THR A 99 -5.63 26.05 -3.75
C THR A 99 -4.28 26.65 -3.40
N ALA A 100 -3.31 25.84 -2.99
CA ALA A 100 -1.97 26.29 -2.63
C ALA A 100 -0.93 25.23 -2.96
N GLU A 101 0.29 25.67 -3.26
CA GLU A 101 1.44 24.79 -3.37
C GLU A 101 1.78 24.23 -1.98
N THR A 102 1.69 22.91 -1.83
CA THR A 102 1.85 22.25 -0.53
C THR A 102 2.78 21.05 -0.65
N LYS A 103 3.79 20.99 0.20
CA LYS A 103 4.69 19.84 0.32
C LYS A 103 4.04 18.74 1.17
N TYR A 104 4.04 17.52 0.66
CA TYR A 104 3.55 16.34 1.36
C TYR A 104 4.70 15.38 1.68
N ASP A 105 4.93 15.15 2.97
CA ASP A 105 5.86 14.12 3.42
C ASP A 105 5.10 12.83 3.72
N ILE A 106 5.38 11.79 2.92
CA ILE A 106 4.72 10.49 3.02
C ILE A 106 5.72 9.50 3.58
N THR A 107 5.53 9.13 4.84
CA THR A 107 6.39 8.16 5.53
C THR A 107 5.67 6.84 5.74
N TYR A 108 6.37 5.73 5.56
CA TYR A 108 5.91 4.39 5.91
C TYR A 108 6.70 3.90 7.13
N SER A 109 6.03 3.13 7.99
CA SER A 109 6.67 2.56 9.20
C SER A 109 7.64 1.41 8.91
N SER A 110 7.67 0.93 7.68
CA SER A 110 8.61 -0.10 7.22
C SER A 110 9.41 0.44 6.05
N PRO A 111 10.68 0.04 5.91
CA PRO A 111 11.51 0.42 4.76
C PRO A 111 10.84 0.03 3.44
N ILE A 112 10.99 0.87 2.44
CA ILE A 112 10.57 0.54 1.08
C ILE A 112 11.57 -0.47 0.53
N PHE A 113 11.06 -1.61 0.05
CA PHE A 113 11.90 -2.62 -0.59
C PHE A 113 12.53 -2.03 -1.85
N ASN A 114 13.83 -1.78 -1.79
CA ASN A 114 14.61 -1.24 -2.90
C ASN A 114 15.18 -2.41 -3.70
N THR A 115 14.47 -2.82 -4.73
CA THR A 115 15.05 -3.64 -5.79
C THR A 115 15.85 -2.75 -6.73
N ASN A 116 16.82 -3.31 -7.41
CA ASN A 116 17.73 -2.68 -8.37
C ASN A 116 17.21 -1.41 -9.07
N SER A 117 18.11 -0.58 -9.53
CA SER A 117 17.95 0.77 -10.06
C SER A 117 16.81 0.98 -11.10
N THR A 118 16.36 -0.08 -11.76
CA THR A 118 15.37 0.01 -12.86
C THR A 118 13.93 -0.30 -12.46
N THR A 119 13.69 -0.89 -11.28
CA THR A 119 12.34 -1.29 -10.88
C THR A 119 11.58 -0.12 -10.27
N GLN A 120 10.39 0.16 -10.80
CA GLN A 120 9.47 1.12 -10.23
C GLN A 120 8.98 0.62 -8.85
N ILE A 121 9.06 1.49 -7.84
CA ILE A 121 8.67 1.19 -6.46
C ILE A 121 7.35 1.87 -6.11
N ILE A 122 7.13 3.10 -6.62
CA ILE A 122 5.99 3.95 -6.27
C ILE A 122 5.10 4.13 -7.49
N THR A 123 3.80 4.08 -7.24
CA THR A 123 2.78 4.50 -8.19
C THR A 123 1.61 5.11 -7.43
N SER A 124 0.88 6.02 -8.08
CA SER A 124 -0.39 6.54 -7.58
C SER A 124 -1.57 6.02 -8.39
N THR A 125 -2.76 6.30 -7.91
CA THR A 125 -3.97 6.35 -8.74
C THR A 125 -3.90 7.55 -9.68
N GLU A 126 -4.73 7.55 -10.73
CA GLU A 126 -4.83 8.68 -11.64
C GLU A 126 -5.40 9.92 -10.96
N PHE A 127 -4.90 11.08 -11.38
CA PHE A 127 -5.35 12.39 -10.93
C PHE A 127 -5.25 13.42 -12.06
N VAL A 128 -5.73 14.63 -11.81
CA VAL A 128 -5.60 15.76 -12.72
C VAL A 128 -4.47 16.65 -12.25
N HIS A 129 -3.53 16.99 -13.15
CA HIS A 129 -2.42 17.89 -12.87
C HIS A 129 -2.25 18.92 -13.99
N ASN A 130 -2.29 20.21 -13.65
CA ASN A 130 -2.15 21.32 -14.61
C ASN A 130 -3.03 21.16 -15.86
N GLY A 131 -4.31 20.77 -15.66
CA GLY A 131 -5.26 20.54 -16.76
C GLY A 131 -5.08 19.21 -17.51
N ASN A 132 -4.04 18.44 -17.22
CA ASN A 132 -3.85 17.12 -17.78
C ASN A 132 -4.59 16.07 -16.95
N THR A 133 -5.50 15.33 -17.57
CA THR A 133 -6.22 14.20 -16.99
C THR A 133 -5.44 12.90 -17.16
N GLY A 134 -5.67 11.91 -16.29
CA GLY A 134 -5.01 10.60 -16.37
C GLY A 134 -3.52 10.64 -16.00
N CYS A 135 -3.11 11.61 -15.19
CA CYS A 135 -1.75 11.68 -14.66
C CYS A 135 -1.57 10.69 -13.49
N THR A 136 -0.38 10.10 -13.39
CA THR A 136 0.02 9.24 -12.27
C THR A 136 1.39 9.68 -11.75
N LEU A 137 1.62 9.48 -10.46
CA LEU A 137 2.96 9.56 -9.89
C LEU A 137 3.71 8.27 -10.16
N ARG A 138 4.98 8.40 -10.50
CA ARG A 138 5.88 7.30 -10.76
C ARG A 138 7.28 7.65 -10.31
N ASP A 139 8.03 6.70 -9.82
CA ASP A 139 9.45 6.89 -9.54
C ASP A 139 10.32 6.41 -10.71
N ARG A 140 11.41 7.13 -10.90
CA ARG A 140 12.44 6.78 -11.88
C ARG A 140 13.82 7.13 -11.34
N VAL A 141 14.81 6.31 -11.68
CA VAL A 141 16.21 6.62 -11.41
C VAL A 141 16.76 7.43 -12.57
N ASN A 142 17.35 8.60 -12.28
CA ASN A 142 18.00 9.42 -13.28
C ASN A 142 19.40 8.87 -13.66
N ASN A 143 20.07 9.50 -14.60
CA ASN A 143 21.39 9.05 -15.06
C ASN A 143 22.49 9.15 -13.98
N GLU A 144 22.25 9.88 -12.90
CA GLU A 144 23.15 10.01 -11.75
C GLU A 144 22.87 8.97 -10.65
N GLY A 145 21.94 8.04 -10.89
CA GLY A 145 21.54 7.04 -9.90
C GLY A 145 20.57 7.56 -8.82
N VAL A 146 20.10 8.80 -8.92
CA VAL A 146 19.17 9.39 -7.96
C VAL A 146 17.72 9.05 -8.34
N ARG A 147 16.98 8.51 -7.38
CA ARG A 147 15.57 8.19 -7.56
C ARG A 147 14.69 9.42 -7.31
N ARG A 148 13.90 9.78 -8.30
CA ARG A 148 12.98 10.93 -8.25
C ARG A 148 11.57 10.50 -8.56
N VAL A 149 10.59 11.27 -8.07
CA VAL A 149 9.18 11.12 -8.41
C VAL A 149 8.86 12.03 -9.60
N GLN A 150 8.21 11.46 -10.59
CA GLN A 150 7.75 12.15 -11.80
C GLN A 150 6.23 12.08 -11.88
N ILE A 151 5.61 13.07 -12.53
CA ILE A 151 4.22 13.01 -12.97
C ILE A 151 4.23 12.61 -14.44
N VAL A 152 3.57 11.51 -14.75
CA VAL A 152 3.47 10.99 -16.12
C VAL A 152 2.02 10.83 -16.53
N LYS A 153 1.76 10.92 -17.84
CA LYS A 153 0.46 10.66 -18.45
C LYS A 153 0.60 9.54 -19.47
N GLY A 154 -0.38 8.64 -19.53
CA GLY A 154 -0.34 7.46 -20.38
C GLY A 154 0.46 6.31 -19.78
N THR A 155 0.62 5.24 -20.53
CA THR A 155 1.31 4.02 -20.11
C THR A 155 2.14 3.42 -21.23
N GLY A 156 3.25 2.78 -20.89
CA GLY A 156 4.11 2.09 -21.86
C GLY A 156 4.69 3.02 -22.92
N ALA A 157 4.51 2.70 -24.19
CA ALA A 157 5.05 3.47 -25.31
C ALA A 157 4.39 4.85 -25.51
N THR A 158 3.21 5.06 -24.92
CA THR A 158 2.48 6.35 -25.01
C THR A 158 2.70 7.23 -23.78
N GLU A 159 3.60 6.84 -22.89
CA GLU A 159 3.90 7.60 -21.70
C GLU A 159 4.61 8.91 -22.01
N VAL A 160 4.08 10.00 -21.46
CA VAL A 160 4.65 11.34 -21.56
C VAL A 160 4.93 11.87 -20.16
N ILE A 161 6.13 12.37 -19.93
CA ILE A 161 6.49 13.04 -18.68
C ILE A 161 5.87 14.43 -18.69
N VAL A 162 4.95 14.68 -17.74
CA VAL A 162 4.31 15.99 -17.54
C VAL A 162 5.17 16.86 -16.62
N GLU A 163 5.73 16.23 -15.56
CA GLU A 163 6.63 16.90 -14.63
C GLU A 163 7.75 15.95 -14.20
N ASN A 164 8.99 16.41 -14.38
CA ASN A 164 10.16 15.55 -14.19
C ASN A 164 10.65 15.49 -12.74
N ASN A 165 10.24 16.41 -11.88
CA ASN A 165 10.73 16.54 -10.52
C ASN A 165 9.61 16.88 -9.53
N ALA A 166 8.62 16.01 -9.43
CA ALA A 166 7.49 16.17 -8.51
C ALA A 166 7.84 15.80 -7.05
N GLY A 167 9.00 15.19 -6.81
CA GLY A 167 9.44 14.82 -5.47
C GLY A 167 10.66 13.91 -5.44
N THR A 168 11.10 13.60 -4.23
CA THR A 168 12.24 12.73 -3.95
C THR A 168 11.81 11.53 -3.12
N ILE A 169 12.55 10.43 -3.21
CA ILE A 169 12.37 9.25 -2.39
C ILE A 169 13.65 9.05 -1.59
N THR A 170 13.51 8.95 -0.28
CA THR A 170 14.59 8.55 0.60
C THR A 170 14.32 7.12 1.06
N PRO A 171 15.02 6.12 0.52
CA PRO A 171 14.98 4.76 1.07
C PRO A 171 15.70 4.79 2.43
N THR A 172 15.05 4.37 3.47
CA THR A 172 15.63 4.18 4.80
C THR A 172 15.93 2.73 5.02
#